data_b3aece68c81030b814ad41349066e44b
#
_entry.id   b3aece68c81030b814ad41349066e44b
#
_cell.length_a   1.000
_cell.length_b   1.000
_cell.length_c   1.000
_cell.angle_alpha   90.00
_cell.angle_beta   90.00
_cell.angle_gamma   90.00
#
_symmetry.space_group_name_H-M   'P 1'
#
loop_
_entity.id
_entity.type
_entity.pdbx_description
1 polymer ?
#
loop_
_entity_poly.entity_id
_entity_poly.type
_entity_poly.pdbx_seq_one_letter_code
_entity_poly.pdbx_strand_id
1 'polypeptide(L)'
;MNNKKQIGLAIVGCGTIGRIRALMARDYPGIGWIGLCDINSDLGNKLLDDCKADFFTKDYNELLKRTEVDAVIIATDENHHFGPTMAAIEAKASLFIEKPLATDLIESRQVLDAINAANIDAVLGYTQRFRRRFLAVKQKLNDHNIGDVTSVVTRAFMNSMVPIA
;
A
#
# COMPACT_ATOMS: atom_id res chain seq x y z
N MET A 1 -11.86 -29.03 -0.77
CA MET A 1 -11.69 -27.66 -0.28
C MET A 1 -10.35 -27.19 -0.84
N ASN A 2 -10.33 -26.19 -1.73
CA ASN A 2 -9.08 -25.65 -2.26
C ASN A 2 -8.32 -24.99 -1.12
N ASN A 3 -7.21 -25.60 -0.74
CA ASN A 3 -6.27 -25.02 0.21
C ASN A 3 -5.55 -23.86 -0.48
N LYS A 4 -6.20 -22.67 -0.57
CA LYS A 4 -5.51 -21.48 -1.03
C LYS A 4 -4.40 -21.18 -0.02
N LYS A 5 -3.17 -21.13 -0.49
CA LYS A 5 -2.01 -20.70 0.31
C LYS A 5 -2.36 -19.34 0.91
N GLN A 6 -2.25 -19.18 2.22
CA GLN A 6 -2.37 -17.89 2.87
C GLN A 6 -1.15 -17.02 2.52
N ILE A 7 -1.37 -15.73 2.39
CA ILE A 7 -0.35 -14.74 2.03
C ILE A 7 0.34 -14.26 3.29
N GLY A 8 1.66 -14.20 3.26
CA GLY A 8 2.45 -13.46 4.24
C GLY A 8 2.60 -12.01 3.81
N LEU A 9 2.15 -11.10 4.66
CA LEU A 9 2.10 -9.67 4.38
C LEU A 9 3.10 -8.91 5.25
N ALA A 10 4.02 -8.19 4.62
CA ALA A 10 4.87 -7.21 5.29
C ALA A 10 4.24 -5.81 5.20
N ILE A 11 4.37 -5.00 6.26
CA ILE A 11 3.92 -3.61 6.29
C ILE A 11 5.09 -2.75 6.76
N VAL A 12 5.53 -1.84 5.90
CA VAL A 12 6.60 -0.89 6.19
C VAL A 12 5.99 0.48 6.44
N GLY A 13 6.12 0.98 7.67
CA GLY A 13 5.43 2.14 8.21
C GLY A 13 4.22 1.77 9.08
N CYS A 14 4.33 2.01 10.40
CA CYS A 14 3.29 1.70 11.40
C CYS A 14 2.49 2.94 11.83
N GLY A 15 2.57 4.03 11.07
CA GLY A 15 1.80 5.25 11.28
C GLY A 15 0.29 5.03 11.08
N THR A 16 -0.46 6.11 10.97
CA THR A 16 -1.95 6.06 10.86
C THR A 16 -2.42 5.15 9.73
N ILE A 17 -1.81 5.25 8.54
CA ILE A 17 -2.25 4.48 7.38
C ILE A 17 -1.79 3.02 7.50
N GLY A 18 -0.53 2.76 7.87
CA GLY A 18 -0.03 1.40 8.07
C GLY A 18 -0.84 0.66 9.13
N ARG A 19 -1.21 1.33 10.23
CA ARG A 19 -2.10 0.76 11.24
C ARG A 19 -3.46 0.34 10.68
N ILE A 20 -4.10 1.19 9.87
CA ILE A 20 -5.38 0.85 9.23
C ILE A 20 -5.21 -0.39 8.33
N ARG A 21 -4.13 -0.43 7.53
CA ARG A 21 -3.84 -1.56 6.64
C ARG A 21 -3.61 -2.87 7.42
N ALA A 22 -2.82 -2.80 8.50
CA ALA A 22 -2.52 -3.97 9.33
C ALA A 22 -3.78 -4.56 9.98
N LEU A 23 -4.63 -3.72 10.56
CA LEU A 23 -5.88 -4.16 11.18
C LEU A 23 -6.82 -4.79 10.16
N MET A 24 -7.00 -4.16 8.98
CA MET A 24 -7.83 -4.73 7.92
C MET A 24 -7.26 -6.05 7.38
N ALA A 25 -5.92 -6.15 7.27
CA ALA A 25 -5.26 -7.37 6.81
C ALA A 25 -5.46 -8.53 7.79
N ARG A 26 -5.38 -8.28 9.09
CA ARG A 26 -5.58 -9.31 10.12
C ARG A 26 -6.98 -9.94 10.06
N ASP A 27 -7.99 -9.15 9.73
CA ASP A 27 -9.37 -9.62 9.61
C ASP A 27 -9.65 -10.37 8.29
N TYR A 28 -8.68 -10.35 7.36
CA TYR A 28 -8.86 -10.99 6.05
C TYR A 28 -8.36 -12.45 6.08
N PRO A 29 -9.23 -13.44 5.80
CA PRO A 29 -8.88 -14.87 5.93
C PRO A 29 -7.75 -15.34 5.00
N GLY A 30 -7.44 -14.57 3.96
CA GLY A 30 -6.35 -14.86 3.03
C GLY A 30 -4.96 -14.49 3.54
N ILE A 31 -4.86 -13.76 4.66
CA ILE A 31 -3.59 -13.38 5.29
C ILE A 31 -3.30 -14.34 6.43
N GLY A 32 -2.16 -15.03 6.36
CA GLY A 32 -1.73 -16.00 7.36
C GLY A 32 -0.60 -15.51 8.27
N TRP A 33 0.14 -14.50 7.83
CA TRP A 33 1.27 -13.94 8.56
C TRP A 33 1.36 -12.44 8.32
N ILE A 34 1.70 -11.67 9.36
CA ILE A 34 1.90 -10.22 9.27
C ILE A 34 3.22 -9.86 9.94
N GLY A 35 4.13 -9.27 9.15
CA GLY A 35 5.34 -8.63 9.65
C GLY A 35 5.26 -7.11 9.55
N LEU A 36 5.81 -6.43 10.54
CA LEU A 36 5.79 -4.97 10.67
C LEU A 36 7.20 -4.40 10.66
N CYS A 37 7.37 -3.23 10.07
CA CYS A 37 8.60 -2.46 10.17
C CYS A 37 8.28 -0.98 10.40
N ASP A 38 8.93 -0.40 11.41
CA ASP A 38 8.94 1.05 11.64
C ASP A 38 10.20 1.46 12.40
N ILE A 39 10.79 2.60 12.07
CA ILE A 39 11.93 3.15 12.81
C ILE A 39 11.55 3.52 14.25
N ASN A 40 10.28 3.85 14.48
CA ASN A 40 9.71 4.13 15.80
C ASN A 40 9.22 2.83 16.46
N SER A 41 9.98 2.34 17.43
CA SER A 41 9.67 1.12 18.16
C SER A 41 8.33 1.17 18.91
N ASP A 42 7.94 2.34 19.40
CA ASP A 42 6.69 2.46 20.19
C ASP A 42 5.47 2.27 19.28
N LEU A 43 5.50 2.86 18.06
CA LEU A 43 4.45 2.65 17.07
C LEU A 43 4.42 1.20 16.60
N GLY A 44 5.59 0.62 16.33
CA GLY A 44 5.70 -0.76 15.88
C GLY A 44 5.20 -1.76 16.91
N ASN A 45 5.66 -1.67 18.16
CA ASN A 45 5.26 -2.58 19.23
C ASN A 45 3.75 -2.43 19.55
N LYS A 46 3.25 -1.20 19.59
CA LYS A 46 1.81 -0.98 19.79
C LYS A 46 0.99 -1.64 18.68
N LEU A 47 1.41 -1.52 17.42
CA LEU A 47 0.70 -2.12 16.31
C LEU A 47 0.84 -3.65 16.30
N LEU A 48 2.01 -4.18 16.71
CA LEU A 48 2.23 -5.62 16.89
C LEU A 48 1.16 -6.22 17.82
N ASP A 49 0.92 -5.57 18.94
CA ASP A 49 -0.10 -6.01 19.91
C ASP A 49 -1.53 -5.81 19.37
N ASP A 50 -1.83 -4.63 18.79
CA ASP A 50 -3.16 -4.23 18.32
C ASP A 50 -3.69 -5.19 17.22
N CYS A 51 -2.84 -5.58 16.28
CA CYS A 51 -3.22 -6.47 15.17
C CYS A 51 -2.72 -7.91 15.33
N LYS A 52 -2.10 -8.25 16.46
CA LYS A 52 -1.49 -9.58 16.72
C LYS A 52 -0.58 -10.00 15.56
N ALA A 53 0.31 -9.09 15.16
CA ALA A 53 1.27 -9.38 14.10
C ALA A 53 2.31 -10.41 14.60
N ASP A 54 2.94 -11.09 13.67
CA ASP A 54 3.82 -12.23 13.97
C ASP A 54 5.29 -11.80 14.13
N PHE A 55 5.64 -10.61 13.62
CA PHE A 55 7.02 -10.12 13.60
C PHE A 55 7.07 -8.59 13.58
N PHE A 56 8.08 -8.02 14.23
CA PHE A 56 8.41 -6.59 14.16
C PHE A 56 9.92 -6.38 14.11
N THR A 57 10.35 -5.45 13.30
CA THR A 57 11.74 -4.97 13.22
C THR A 57 11.81 -3.48 12.88
N LYS A 58 12.98 -2.88 13.06
CA LYS A 58 13.26 -1.49 12.65
C LYS A 58 13.91 -1.38 11.28
N ASP A 59 14.32 -2.50 10.70
CA ASP A 59 15.00 -2.58 9.41
C ASP A 59 14.13 -3.33 8.40
N TYR A 60 13.63 -2.61 7.40
CA TYR A 60 12.83 -3.23 6.35
C TYR A 60 13.61 -4.28 5.54
N ASN A 61 14.94 -4.18 5.46
CA ASN A 61 15.74 -5.22 4.79
C ASN A 61 15.73 -6.53 5.57
N GLU A 62 15.68 -6.47 6.90
CA GLU A 62 15.51 -7.64 7.73
C GLU A 62 14.11 -8.25 7.52
N LEU A 63 13.06 -7.41 7.50
CA LEU A 63 11.70 -7.86 7.25
C LEU A 63 11.57 -8.53 5.89
N LEU A 64 12.12 -7.95 4.84
CA LEU A 64 11.99 -8.42 3.46
C LEU A 64 12.81 -9.69 3.15
N LYS A 65 13.77 -10.06 4.00
CA LYS A 65 14.51 -11.32 3.91
C LYS A 65 13.75 -12.52 4.49
N ARG A 66 12.63 -12.27 5.14
CA ARG A 66 11.81 -13.34 5.72
C ARG A 66 11.13 -14.16 4.62
N THR A 67 11.19 -15.46 4.76
CA THR A 67 10.62 -16.41 3.77
C THR A 67 9.10 -16.39 3.73
N GLU A 68 8.49 -15.85 4.78
CA GLU A 68 7.04 -15.70 4.90
C GLU A 68 6.47 -14.56 4.05
N VAL A 69 7.30 -13.61 3.60
CA VAL A 69 6.84 -12.41 2.89
C VAL A 69 6.50 -12.73 1.43
N ASP A 70 5.23 -12.71 1.08
CA ASP A 70 4.72 -12.82 -0.28
C ASP A 70 4.34 -11.43 -0.86
N ALA A 71 3.91 -10.51 -0.01
CA ALA A 71 3.46 -9.17 -0.41
C ALA A 71 3.89 -8.10 0.61
N VAL A 72 4.05 -6.88 0.13
CA VAL A 72 4.51 -5.74 0.95
C VAL A 72 3.59 -4.53 0.76
N ILE A 73 3.19 -3.91 1.85
CA ILE A 73 2.56 -2.59 1.87
C ILE A 73 3.60 -1.55 2.29
N ILE A 74 3.83 -0.55 1.44
CA ILE A 74 4.65 0.62 1.78
C ILE A 74 3.70 1.74 2.23
N ALA A 75 3.79 2.10 3.51
CA ALA A 75 2.93 3.09 4.17
C ALA A 75 3.73 4.02 5.09
N THR A 76 4.98 4.26 4.75
CA THR A 76 5.86 5.25 5.39
C THR A 76 5.40 6.68 5.10
N ASP A 77 6.12 7.67 5.59
CA ASP A 77 6.05 9.04 5.07
C ASP A 77 6.42 9.06 3.58
N GLU A 78 5.80 9.95 2.82
CA GLU A 78 5.90 9.99 1.35
C GLU A 78 7.33 10.20 0.84
N ASN A 79 8.18 10.89 1.62
CA ASN A 79 9.59 11.10 1.28
C ASN A 79 10.46 9.84 1.49
N HIS A 80 9.88 8.80 2.11
CA HIS A 80 10.58 7.56 2.45
C HIS A 80 10.01 6.33 1.72
N HIS A 81 9.24 6.51 0.66
CA HIS A 81 8.68 5.40 -0.13
C HIS A 81 9.75 4.69 -0.96
N PHE A 82 10.69 5.43 -1.55
CA PHE A 82 11.62 4.92 -2.55
C PHE A 82 12.46 3.73 -2.06
N GLY A 83 13.19 3.89 -0.97
CA GLY A 83 14.09 2.84 -0.46
C GLY A 83 13.41 1.50 -0.20
N PRO A 84 12.39 1.44 0.67
CA PRO A 84 11.70 0.18 0.94
C PRO A 84 10.95 -0.39 -0.27
N THR A 85 10.48 0.47 -1.21
CA THR A 85 9.88 0.00 -2.46
C THR A 85 10.91 -0.74 -3.32
N MET A 86 12.09 -0.15 -3.53
CA MET A 86 13.16 -0.80 -4.30
C MET A 86 13.62 -2.11 -3.67
N ALA A 87 13.78 -2.14 -2.34
CA ALA A 87 14.14 -3.37 -1.63
C ALA A 87 13.07 -4.48 -1.76
N ALA A 88 11.78 -4.10 -1.75
CA ALA A 88 10.69 -5.06 -1.94
C ALA A 88 10.63 -5.59 -3.38
N ILE A 89 10.97 -4.76 -4.39
CA ILE A 89 11.12 -5.20 -5.78
C ILE A 89 12.26 -6.21 -5.92
N GLU A 90 13.40 -5.96 -5.30
CA GLU A 90 14.54 -6.89 -5.27
C GLU A 90 14.18 -8.22 -4.63
N ALA A 91 13.36 -8.19 -3.56
CA ALA A 91 12.81 -9.39 -2.91
C ALA A 91 11.72 -10.09 -3.74
N LYS A 92 11.32 -9.54 -4.90
CA LYS A 92 10.25 -10.04 -5.78
C LYS A 92 8.90 -10.21 -5.09
N ALA A 93 8.63 -9.42 -4.08
CA ALA A 93 7.34 -9.40 -3.41
C ALA A 93 6.30 -8.60 -4.23
N SER A 94 5.04 -9.00 -4.17
CA SER A 94 3.95 -8.18 -4.70
C SER A 94 3.80 -6.89 -3.89
N LEU A 95 3.46 -5.76 -4.53
CA LEU A 95 3.52 -4.45 -3.92
C LEU A 95 2.16 -3.76 -3.81
N PHE A 96 1.90 -3.18 -2.67
CA PHE A 96 0.95 -2.10 -2.51
C PHE A 96 1.69 -0.88 -1.96
N ILE A 97 1.75 0.20 -2.74
CA ILE A 97 2.46 1.42 -2.36
C ILE A 97 1.42 2.51 -2.08
N GLU A 98 1.45 3.15 -0.92
CA GLU A 98 0.61 4.32 -0.66
C GLU A 98 0.99 5.50 -1.57
N LYS A 99 0.04 6.38 -1.78
CA LYS A 99 0.24 7.59 -2.59
C LYS A 99 1.12 8.62 -1.83
N PRO A 100 1.96 9.38 -2.55
CA PRO A 100 2.35 9.24 -3.95
C PRO A 100 3.33 8.07 -4.15
N LEU A 101 3.62 7.69 -5.39
CA LEU A 101 4.62 6.66 -5.71
C LEU A 101 6.01 7.05 -5.19
N ALA A 102 6.41 8.28 -5.45
CA ALA A 102 7.54 8.99 -4.89
C ALA A 102 7.26 10.50 -5.00
N THR A 103 8.03 11.32 -4.31
CA THR A 103 7.94 12.79 -4.37
C THR A 103 8.77 13.39 -5.50
N ASP A 104 9.66 12.59 -6.10
CA ASP A 104 10.52 12.96 -7.22
C ASP A 104 10.18 12.15 -8.48
N LEU A 105 10.26 12.81 -9.66
CA LEU A 105 9.95 12.19 -10.94
C LEU A 105 10.98 11.12 -11.35
N ILE A 106 12.25 11.34 -11.01
CA ILE A 106 13.33 10.39 -11.35
C ILE A 106 13.13 9.12 -10.54
N GLU A 107 12.90 9.23 -9.24
CA GLU A 107 12.58 8.09 -8.37
C GLU A 107 11.34 7.35 -8.84
N SER A 108 10.28 8.08 -9.20
CA SER A 108 9.04 7.47 -9.73
C SER A 108 9.29 6.65 -11.00
N ARG A 109 10.16 7.15 -11.89
CA ARG A 109 10.58 6.42 -13.10
C ARG A 109 11.38 5.17 -12.76
N GLN A 110 12.36 5.29 -11.88
CA GLN A 110 13.18 4.16 -11.43
C GLN A 110 12.33 3.04 -10.82
N VAL A 111 11.37 3.39 -9.97
CA VAL A 111 10.44 2.42 -9.39
C VAL A 111 9.60 1.74 -10.47
N LEU A 112 9.04 2.50 -11.42
CA LEU A 112 8.23 1.94 -12.51
C LEU A 112 9.04 0.98 -13.39
N ASP A 113 10.26 1.39 -13.76
CA ASP A 113 11.14 0.57 -14.59
C ASP A 113 11.57 -0.71 -13.85
N ALA A 114 11.86 -0.60 -12.55
CA ALA A 114 12.22 -1.75 -11.71
C ALA A 114 11.05 -2.75 -11.55
N ILE A 115 9.81 -2.27 -11.32
CA ILE A 115 8.61 -3.11 -11.26
C ILE A 115 8.42 -3.88 -12.57
N ASN A 116 8.54 -3.19 -13.72
CA ASN A 116 8.41 -3.79 -15.03
C ASN A 116 9.51 -4.83 -15.29
N ALA A 117 10.76 -4.52 -14.95
CA ALA A 117 11.88 -5.43 -15.12
C ALA A 117 11.77 -6.68 -14.23
N ALA A 118 11.30 -6.52 -13.01
CA ALA A 118 11.08 -7.62 -12.06
C ALA A 118 9.85 -8.46 -12.39
N ASN A 119 8.94 -7.95 -13.23
CA ASN A 119 7.66 -8.57 -13.61
C ASN A 119 6.82 -8.99 -12.38
N ILE A 120 6.69 -8.08 -11.42
CA ILE A 120 5.90 -8.28 -10.19
C ILE A 120 4.58 -7.51 -10.27
N ASP A 121 3.59 -7.98 -9.49
CA ASP A 121 2.34 -7.26 -9.33
C ASP A 121 2.54 -6.05 -8.41
N ALA A 122 2.09 -4.87 -8.85
CA ALA A 122 2.15 -3.65 -8.06
C ALA A 122 0.87 -2.82 -8.19
N VAL A 123 0.40 -2.30 -7.07
CA VAL A 123 -0.79 -1.42 -6.98
C VAL A 123 -0.44 -0.16 -6.23
N LEU A 124 -0.77 1.00 -6.80
CA LEU A 124 -0.63 2.28 -6.14
C LEU A 124 -1.93 2.68 -5.42
N GLY A 125 -1.81 3.13 -4.17
CA GLY A 125 -2.89 3.37 -3.21
C GLY A 125 -3.81 4.54 -3.50
N TYR A 126 -4.18 4.79 -4.76
CA TYR A 126 -5.21 5.77 -5.13
C TYR A 126 -6.60 5.28 -4.73
N THR A 127 -6.87 5.22 -3.43
CA THR A 127 -8.07 4.62 -2.84
C THR A 127 -9.39 5.18 -3.37
N GLN A 128 -9.39 6.44 -3.85
CA GLN A 128 -10.58 7.04 -4.47
C GLN A 128 -11.06 6.26 -5.70
N ARG A 129 -10.14 5.61 -6.45
CA ARG A 129 -10.50 4.77 -7.61
C ARG A 129 -11.38 3.58 -7.25
N PHE A 130 -11.37 3.14 -6.00
CA PHE A 130 -12.10 1.97 -5.51
C PHE A 130 -13.37 2.33 -4.74
N ARG A 131 -13.67 3.62 -4.56
CA ARG A 131 -14.91 4.03 -3.89
C ARG A 131 -16.12 3.76 -4.77
N ARG A 132 -17.16 3.17 -4.19
CA ARG A 132 -18.40 2.80 -4.91
C ARG A 132 -18.97 3.91 -5.77
N ARG A 133 -18.97 5.16 -5.27
CA ARG A 133 -19.46 6.33 -6.01
C ARG A 133 -18.67 6.60 -7.29
N PHE A 134 -17.35 6.46 -7.27
CA PHE A 134 -16.51 6.67 -8.45
C PHE A 134 -16.58 5.48 -9.41
N LEU A 135 -16.71 4.26 -8.89
CA LEU A 135 -16.95 3.07 -9.72
C LEU A 135 -18.29 3.18 -10.45
N ALA A 136 -19.36 3.64 -9.77
CA ALA A 136 -20.66 3.85 -10.39
C ALA A 136 -20.64 4.91 -11.49
N VAL A 137 -19.91 6.02 -11.28
CA VAL A 137 -19.71 7.05 -12.33
C VAL A 137 -18.93 6.46 -13.51
N LYS A 138 -17.82 5.76 -13.24
CA LYS A 138 -17.00 5.11 -14.28
C LYS A 138 -17.85 4.13 -15.11
N GLN A 139 -18.71 3.34 -14.46
CA GLN A 139 -19.60 2.43 -15.17
C GLN A 139 -20.55 3.16 -16.12
N LYS A 140 -21.22 4.24 -15.64
CA LYS A 140 -22.11 5.05 -16.47
C LYS A 140 -21.41 5.70 -17.67
N LEU A 141 -20.15 6.10 -17.49
CA LEU A 141 -19.32 6.62 -18.58
C LEU A 141 -19.01 5.52 -19.61
N ASN A 142 -18.58 4.36 -19.15
CA ASN A 142 -18.28 3.23 -20.03
C ASN A 142 -19.51 2.73 -20.82
N ASP A 143 -20.67 2.79 -20.19
CA ASP A 143 -21.95 2.41 -20.80
C ASP A 143 -22.54 3.49 -21.72
N HIS A 144 -21.80 4.59 -21.94
CA HIS A 144 -22.24 5.75 -22.73
C HIS A 144 -23.59 6.36 -22.28
N ASN A 145 -23.98 6.17 -21.02
CA ASN A 145 -25.27 6.64 -20.50
C ASN A 145 -25.42 8.16 -20.48
N ILE A 146 -24.33 8.91 -20.61
CA ILE A 146 -24.31 10.37 -20.65
C ILE A 146 -23.63 10.93 -21.93
N GLY A 147 -23.41 10.05 -22.93
CA GLY A 147 -22.70 10.40 -24.16
C GLY A 147 -21.22 10.69 -23.92
N ASP A 148 -20.62 11.49 -24.81
CA ASP A 148 -19.22 11.85 -24.72
C ASP A 148 -18.98 12.93 -23.65
N VAL A 149 -17.91 12.74 -22.88
CA VAL A 149 -17.54 13.71 -21.82
C VAL A 149 -16.90 14.94 -22.42
N THR A 150 -17.59 16.07 -22.33
CA THR A 150 -17.10 17.36 -22.83
C THR A 150 -16.46 18.23 -21.75
N SER A 151 -16.87 18.04 -20.49
CA SER A 151 -16.34 18.80 -19.35
C SER A 151 -16.52 18.03 -18.05
N VAL A 152 -15.56 18.19 -17.14
CA VAL A 152 -15.62 17.62 -15.79
C VAL A 152 -15.32 18.73 -14.77
N VAL A 153 -16.25 18.94 -13.83
CA VAL A 153 -16.05 19.84 -12.69
C VAL A 153 -16.11 19.02 -11.41
N THR A 154 -15.06 19.05 -10.62
CA THR A 154 -15.02 18.37 -9.32
C THR A 154 -14.79 19.37 -8.19
N ARG A 155 -15.41 19.09 -7.04
CA ARG A 155 -15.17 19.85 -5.80
C ARG A 155 -14.86 18.87 -4.68
N ALA A 156 -13.77 19.11 -3.98
CA ALA A 156 -13.39 18.35 -2.78
C ALA A 156 -13.30 19.32 -1.60
N PHE A 157 -14.02 19.01 -0.54
CA PHE A 157 -13.94 19.73 0.72
C PHE A 157 -13.18 18.85 1.71
N MET A 158 -12.10 19.38 2.24
CA MET A 158 -11.28 18.72 3.25
C MET A 158 -11.46 19.42 4.60
N ASN A 159 -11.34 18.67 5.69
CA ASN A 159 -11.32 19.26 7.00
C ASN A 159 -10.10 20.18 7.13
N SER A 160 -10.29 21.38 7.65
CA SER A 160 -9.23 22.38 7.88
C SER A 160 -8.13 21.91 8.86
N MET A 161 -8.37 20.81 9.60
CA MET A 161 -7.37 20.19 10.48
C MET A 161 -6.38 19.29 9.73
N VAL A 162 -6.57 19.05 8.42
CA VAL A 162 -5.58 18.34 7.60
C VAL A 162 -4.60 19.39 7.08
N PRO A 163 -3.31 19.35 7.48
CA PRO A 163 -2.30 20.25 6.91
C PRO A 163 -2.28 20.11 5.39
N ILE A 164 -2.31 21.23 4.70
CA ILE A 164 -2.03 21.26 3.26
C ILE A 164 -0.50 21.23 3.17
N ALA A 165 0.06 20.13 2.72
CA ALA A 165 1.48 20.03 2.43
C ALA A 165 1.83 20.88 1.22
#